data_f98de85b127487757bc563bec5de83df
#
_entry.id   f98de85b127487757bc563bec5de83df
#
_cell.length_a   1.000
_cell.length_b   1.000
_cell.length_c   1.000
_cell.angle_alpha   90.00
_cell.angle_beta   90.00
_cell.angle_gamma   90.00
#
_symmetry.space_group_name_H-M   'P 1'
#
loop_
_entity.id
_entity.type
_entity.pdbx_description
1 polymer ?
#
loop_
_entity_poly.entity_id
_entity_poly.type
_entity_poly.pdbx_seq_one_letter_code
_entity_poly.pdbx_strand_id
1 'polypeptide(L)'
;MNLNKSVSYILIHVLNGNDTASKISLVTENMDIRTIQRGLSRLTELKILKKIGTNHPKYTINYESLITLNIVDKFLEDEKRPISRFNYNLINWLLQLDNNGLHLLTNNLIGENISSTHPSSMSERELEYLTIELSWKSSALEGNTYTLLDTQLLIQEGIKANNRTEFETQMILNHKNAIAFIVENKELFRNKIKFSTVEELHRIIGNNLGISNSIRKKLVKITASNYEPISNPHQLREKAEDVLEIINKPRSPYARSLFALALIPYLQLFEDGNKRTGRMLANAILISNENTGFSLRKTDARKLALAYLSFYEFNSIKALSKILLTEINS
;
A
#
# COMPACT_ATOMS: atom_id res chain seq x y z
N MET A 1 -10.29 -14.28 -11.19
CA MET A 1 -10.13 -14.12 -12.66
C MET A 1 -8.62 -14.09 -12.92
N ASN A 2 -8.10 -15.00 -13.74
CA ASN A 2 -6.65 -15.14 -13.93
C ASN A 2 -6.24 -14.55 -15.27
N LEU A 3 -5.42 -13.51 -15.26
CA LEU A 3 -4.73 -13.04 -16.45
C LEU A 3 -3.55 -14.00 -16.72
N ASN A 4 -3.30 -14.35 -17.99
CA ASN A 4 -2.07 -15.05 -18.33
C ASN A 4 -0.90 -14.06 -18.45
N LYS A 5 0.33 -14.56 -18.57
CA LYS A 5 1.56 -13.77 -18.58
C LYS A 5 1.53 -12.67 -19.67
N SER A 6 1.18 -13.02 -20.90
CA SER A 6 1.15 -12.07 -22.03
C SER A 6 0.13 -10.95 -21.81
N VAL A 7 -1.08 -11.29 -21.34
CA VAL A 7 -2.15 -10.31 -21.05
C VAL A 7 -1.74 -9.37 -19.92
N SER A 8 -1.08 -9.88 -18.89
CA SER A 8 -0.57 -9.06 -17.77
C SER A 8 0.52 -8.10 -18.24
N TYR A 9 1.44 -8.53 -19.10
CA TYR A 9 2.47 -7.67 -19.69
C TYR A 9 1.85 -6.54 -20.52
N ILE A 10 0.86 -6.88 -21.36
CA ILE A 10 0.12 -5.89 -22.16
C ILE A 10 -0.56 -4.86 -21.25
N LEU A 11 -1.15 -5.30 -20.13
CA LEU A 11 -1.77 -4.39 -19.16
C LEU A 11 -0.77 -3.39 -18.59
N ILE A 12 0.45 -3.83 -18.19
CA ILE A 12 1.49 -2.90 -17.69
C ILE A 12 1.85 -1.87 -18.78
N HIS A 13 1.97 -2.28 -20.05
CA HIS A 13 2.25 -1.33 -21.12
C HIS A 13 1.12 -0.30 -21.31
N VAL A 14 -0.14 -0.71 -21.18
CA VAL A 14 -1.27 0.23 -21.21
C VAL A 14 -1.25 1.17 -20.02
N LEU A 15 -0.93 0.67 -18.80
CA LEU A 15 -0.76 1.48 -17.60
C LEU A 15 0.35 2.53 -17.76
N ASN A 16 1.40 2.22 -18.49
CA ASN A 16 2.48 3.14 -18.86
C ASN A 16 2.14 4.12 -19.99
N GLY A 17 0.89 4.14 -20.47
CA GLY A 17 0.42 5.07 -21.51
C GLY A 17 0.49 4.58 -22.95
N ASN A 18 0.86 3.31 -23.18
CA ASN A 18 0.84 2.71 -24.52
C ASN A 18 -0.60 2.24 -24.86
N ASP A 19 -1.42 3.15 -25.33
CA ASP A 19 -2.87 3.02 -25.50
C ASP A 19 -3.31 2.38 -26.82
N THR A 20 -2.37 1.92 -27.67
CA THR A 20 -2.65 1.23 -28.95
C THR A 20 -1.77 0.00 -29.13
N ALA A 21 -2.24 -0.96 -29.95
CA ALA A 21 -1.46 -2.16 -30.27
C ALA A 21 -0.10 -1.81 -30.93
N SER A 22 -0.07 -0.80 -31.79
CA SER A 22 1.16 -0.34 -32.44
C SER A 22 2.17 0.24 -31.45
N LYS A 23 1.73 1.06 -30.49
CA LYS A 23 2.62 1.61 -29.43
C LYS A 23 3.19 0.50 -28.56
N ILE A 24 2.38 -0.50 -28.19
CA ILE A 24 2.84 -1.65 -27.39
C ILE A 24 3.87 -2.46 -28.20
N SER A 25 3.62 -2.69 -29.49
CA SER A 25 4.55 -3.42 -30.38
C SER A 25 5.92 -2.75 -30.50
N LEU A 26 5.99 -1.42 -30.42
CA LEU A 26 7.26 -0.66 -30.47
C LEU A 26 8.12 -0.82 -29.21
N VAL A 27 7.52 -1.16 -28.08
CA VAL A 27 8.21 -1.27 -26.79
C VAL A 27 8.35 -2.71 -26.29
N THR A 28 7.88 -3.68 -27.09
CA THR A 28 7.96 -5.13 -26.77
C THR A 28 8.79 -5.85 -27.82
N GLU A 29 10.00 -6.30 -27.44
CA GLU A 29 10.95 -6.94 -28.37
C GLU A 29 10.49 -8.33 -28.86
N ASN A 30 9.65 -9.05 -28.09
CA ASN A 30 9.33 -10.46 -28.31
C ASN A 30 7.82 -10.75 -28.38
N MET A 31 6.99 -9.76 -28.71
CA MET A 31 5.55 -9.94 -28.76
C MET A 31 4.99 -9.51 -30.11
N ASP A 32 4.48 -10.49 -30.88
CA ASP A 32 3.87 -10.18 -32.16
C ASP A 32 2.57 -9.39 -32.02
N ILE A 33 2.22 -8.63 -33.07
CA ILE A 33 1.07 -7.72 -33.06
C ILE A 33 -0.26 -8.45 -32.84
N ARG A 34 -0.40 -9.71 -33.29
CA ARG A 34 -1.63 -10.49 -33.09
C ARG A 34 -1.80 -10.89 -31.63
N THR A 35 -0.71 -11.28 -31.01
CA THR A 35 -0.71 -11.56 -29.56
C THR A 35 -1.11 -10.31 -28.74
N ILE A 36 -0.58 -9.14 -29.10
CA ILE A 36 -0.96 -7.86 -28.48
C ILE A 36 -2.45 -7.58 -28.68
N GLN A 37 -2.95 -7.70 -29.91
CA GLN A 37 -4.37 -7.46 -30.21
C GLN A 37 -5.30 -8.43 -29.46
N ARG A 38 -4.94 -9.72 -29.38
CA ARG A 38 -5.70 -10.71 -28.57
C ARG A 38 -5.71 -10.35 -27.09
N GLY A 39 -4.57 -9.92 -26.54
CA GLY A 39 -4.47 -9.50 -25.16
C GLY A 39 -5.31 -8.26 -24.86
N LEU A 40 -5.30 -7.25 -25.73
CA LEU A 40 -6.13 -6.05 -25.61
C LEU A 40 -7.63 -6.40 -25.70
N SER A 41 -8.02 -7.28 -26.64
CA SER A 41 -9.40 -7.79 -26.72
C SER A 41 -9.80 -8.50 -25.42
N ARG A 42 -8.93 -9.36 -24.91
CA ARG A 42 -9.20 -10.08 -23.65
C ARG A 42 -9.37 -9.14 -22.46
N LEU A 43 -8.52 -8.11 -22.33
CA LEU A 43 -8.65 -7.09 -21.27
C LEU A 43 -9.94 -6.27 -21.41
N THR A 44 -10.41 -6.07 -22.66
CA THR A 44 -11.69 -5.39 -22.92
C THR A 44 -12.88 -6.27 -22.55
N GLU A 45 -12.88 -7.57 -22.92
CA GLU A 45 -13.91 -8.54 -22.49
C GLU A 45 -14.02 -8.62 -20.97
N LEU A 46 -12.88 -8.54 -20.28
CA LEU A 46 -12.78 -8.52 -18.82
C LEU A 46 -13.17 -7.17 -18.19
N LYS A 47 -13.57 -6.19 -19.01
CA LYS A 47 -13.93 -4.82 -18.61
C LYS A 47 -12.80 -4.06 -17.91
N ILE A 48 -11.55 -4.51 -18.01
CA ILE A 48 -10.37 -3.81 -17.46
C ILE A 48 -10.00 -2.64 -18.38
N LEU A 49 -10.21 -2.82 -19.71
CA LEU A 49 -10.04 -1.76 -20.69
C LEU A 49 -11.36 -1.42 -21.37
N LYS A 50 -11.46 -0.17 -21.83
CA LYS A 50 -12.51 0.31 -22.73
C LYS A 50 -11.87 0.59 -24.08
N LYS A 51 -12.45 0.05 -25.16
CA LYS A 51 -12.01 0.28 -26.53
C LYS A 51 -12.70 1.52 -27.09
N ILE A 52 -11.94 2.43 -27.71
CA ILE A 52 -12.42 3.67 -28.32
C ILE A 52 -12.05 3.66 -29.82
N GLY A 53 -13.04 3.80 -30.69
CA GLY A 53 -12.87 3.76 -32.14
C GLY A 53 -12.79 2.35 -32.72
N THR A 54 -13.00 2.25 -34.05
CA THR A 54 -12.99 0.98 -34.82
C THR A 54 -11.71 0.82 -35.63
N ASN A 55 -11.34 1.85 -36.40
CA ASN A 55 -10.11 1.87 -37.20
C ASN A 55 -8.99 2.47 -36.32
N HIS A 56 -7.92 1.71 -36.04
CA HIS A 56 -6.85 2.10 -35.11
C HIS A 56 -7.35 2.38 -33.69
N PRO A 57 -7.96 1.39 -33.02
CA PRO A 57 -8.58 1.62 -31.72
C PRO A 57 -7.56 2.02 -30.63
N LYS A 58 -7.98 2.96 -29.77
CA LYS A 58 -7.29 3.29 -28.52
C LYS A 58 -7.94 2.54 -27.37
N TYR A 59 -7.17 2.30 -26.33
CA TYR A 59 -7.63 1.60 -25.13
C TYR A 59 -7.41 2.48 -23.91
N THR A 60 -8.46 2.64 -23.12
CA THR A 60 -8.42 3.37 -21.85
C THR A 60 -8.70 2.43 -20.68
N ILE A 61 -8.16 2.76 -19.53
CA ILE A 61 -8.27 1.93 -18.34
C ILE A 61 -9.62 2.17 -17.66
N ASN A 62 -10.28 1.09 -17.26
CA ASN A 62 -11.39 1.12 -16.33
C ASN A 62 -10.84 0.92 -14.90
N TYR A 63 -10.57 2.02 -14.21
CA TYR A 63 -9.94 2.00 -12.88
C TYR A 63 -10.79 1.29 -11.83
N GLU A 64 -12.11 1.35 -11.91
CA GLU A 64 -13.00 0.63 -11.00
C GLU A 64 -12.79 -0.88 -11.07
N SER A 65 -12.68 -1.44 -12.26
CA SER A 65 -12.39 -2.86 -12.47
C SER A 65 -10.94 -3.19 -12.15
N LEU A 66 -10.00 -2.31 -12.48
CA LEU A 66 -8.57 -2.52 -12.27
C LEU A 66 -8.22 -2.59 -10.78
N ILE A 67 -8.70 -1.63 -9.98
CA ILE A 67 -8.33 -1.51 -8.56
C ILE A 67 -8.84 -2.70 -7.74
N THR A 68 -9.89 -3.37 -8.20
CA THR A 68 -10.47 -4.57 -7.58
C THR A 68 -9.98 -5.89 -8.20
N LEU A 69 -9.10 -5.83 -9.20
CA LEU A 69 -8.59 -7.01 -9.92
C LEU A 69 -7.76 -7.90 -9.00
N ASN A 70 -7.95 -9.21 -9.08
CA ASN A 70 -7.10 -10.16 -8.38
C ASN A 70 -5.93 -10.56 -9.30
N ILE A 71 -4.72 -10.15 -8.95
CA ILE A 71 -3.49 -10.50 -9.68
C ILE A 71 -2.98 -11.85 -9.14
N VAL A 72 -2.49 -12.71 -10.04
CA VAL A 72 -2.00 -14.04 -9.68
C VAL A 72 -0.56 -13.95 -9.19
N ASP A 73 -0.28 -14.54 -8.04
CA ASP A 73 1.03 -14.51 -7.37
C ASP A 73 2.17 -14.96 -8.29
N LYS A 74 1.99 -16.08 -9.01
CA LYS A 74 3.00 -16.62 -9.94
C LYS A 74 3.48 -15.61 -10.98
N PHE A 75 2.62 -14.65 -11.35
CA PHE A 75 2.99 -13.62 -12.30
C PHE A 75 3.83 -12.52 -11.61
N LEU A 76 3.51 -12.18 -10.38
CA LEU A 76 4.25 -11.18 -9.59
C LEU A 76 5.66 -11.67 -9.21
N GLU A 77 5.94 -12.95 -9.31
CA GLU A 77 7.25 -13.56 -9.06
C GLU A 77 8.15 -13.62 -10.30
N ASP A 78 7.63 -13.29 -11.48
CA ASP A 78 8.42 -13.27 -12.71
C ASP A 78 9.33 -12.04 -12.76
N GLU A 79 10.63 -12.23 -12.65
CA GLU A 79 11.62 -11.14 -12.68
C GLU A 79 11.65 -10.36 -14.02
N LYS A 80 11.17 -10.97 -15.12
CA LYS A 80 11.10 -10.36 -16.45
C LYS A 80 9.85 -9.51 -16.68
N ARG A 81 9.13 -9.13 -15.64
CA ARG A 81 7.99 -8.21 -15.78
C ARG A 81 8.43 -6.87 -16.36
N PRO A 82 7.60 -6.23 -17.22
CA PRO A 82 7.88 -4.88 -17.69
C PRO A 82 7.99 -3.89 -16.53
N ILE A 83 8.77 -2.83 -16.74
CA ILE A 83 8.80 -1.70 -15.81
C ILE A 83 7.41 -1.09 -15.73
N SER A 84 6.89 -0.90 -14.52
CA SER A 84 5.70 -0.12 -14.25
C SER A 84 6.07 1.24 -13.65
N ARG A 85 5.28 2.27 -13.93
CA ARG A 85 5.54 3.64 -13.45
C ARG A 85 4.42 4.16 -12.59
N PHE A 86 4.73 5.18 -11.79
CA PHE A 86 3.73 5.89 -11.01
C PHE A 86 2.57 6.35 -11.90
N ASN A 87 1.36 5.92 -11.54
CA ASN A 87 0.16 6.16 -12.35
C ASN A 87 -0.57 7.43 -11.89
N TYR A 88 -0.24 8.56 -12.50
CA TYR A 88 -0.90 9.85 -12.23
C TYR A 88 -2.41 9.80 -12.50
N ASN A 89 -2.83 9.05 -13.54
CA ASN A 89 -4.24 8.95 -13.90
C ASN A 89 -5.06 8.19 -12.85
N LEU A 90 -4.47 7.20 -12.17
CA LEU A 90 -5.11 6.54 -11.03
C LEU A 90 -5.38 7.55 -9.90
N ILE A 91 -4.38 8.35 -9.53
CA ILE A 91 -4.53 9.35 -8.48
C ILE A 91 -5.61 10.38 -8.85
N ASN A 92 -5.55 10.91 -10.07
CA ASN A 92 -6.54 11.86 -10.57
C ASN A 92 -7.96 11.25 -10.58
N TRP A 93 -8.09 9.98 -11.00
CA TRP A 93 -9.39 9.29 -10.96
C TRP A 93 -9.92 9.14 -9.53
N LEU A 94 -9.10 8.74 -8.56
CA LEU A 94 -9.49 8.65 -7.16
C LEU A 94 -9.91 10.00 -6.57
N LEU A 95 -9.21 11.08 -6.94
CA LEU A 95 -9.57 12.43 -6.54
C LEU A 95 -10.91 12.91 -7.12
N GLN A 96 -11.25 12.47 -8.33
CA GLN A 96 -12.50 12.85 -9.01
C GLN A 96 -13.72 12.05 -8.56
N LEU A 97 -13.54 10.92 -7.85
CA LEU A 97 -14.67 10.18 -7.32
C LEU A 97 -15.47 11.06 -6.35
N ASP A 98 -16.76 11.13 -6.56
CA ASP A 98 -17.67 11.71 -5.58
C ASP A 98 -17.84 10.77 -4.36
N ASN A 99 -18.57 11.23 -3.35
CA ASN A 99 -18.76 10.46 -2.12
C ASN A 99 -19.48 9.12 -2.39
N ASN A 100 -20.39 9.04 -3.37
CA ASN A 100 -21.11 7.82 -3.72
C ASN A 100 -20.17 6.83 -4.44
N GLY A 101 -19.43 7.28 -5.43
CA GLY A 101 -18.45 6.44 -6.16
C GLY A 101 -17.38 5.89 -5.22
N LEU A 102 -16.88 6.72 -4.31
CA LEU A 102 -15.90 6.29 -3.32
C LEU A 102 -16.50 5.29 -2.30
N HIS A 103 -17.74 5.50 -1.87
CA HIS A 103 -18.46 4.57 -0.99
C HIS A 103 -18.65 3.21 -1.65
N LEU A 104 -19.13 3.17 -2.90
CA LEU A 104 -19.29 1.94 -3.66
C LEU A 104 -17.94 1.21 -3.85
N LEU A 105 -16.89 1.93 -4.21
CA LEU A 105 -15.56 1.35 -4.35
C LEU A 105 -15.08 0.73 -3.04
N THR A 106 -15.20 1.44 -1.94
CA THR A 106 -14.74 0.96 -0.62
C THR A 106 -15.58 -0.20 -0.13
N ASN A 107 -16.91 -0.21 -0.33
CA ASN A 107 -17.77 -1.34 0.01
C ASN A 107 -17.40 -2.61 -0.79
N ASN A 108 -17.06 -2.47 -2.07
CA ASN A 108 -16.59 -3.59 -2.89
C ASN A 108 -15.23 -4.14 -2.41
N LEU A 109 -14.43 -3.33 -1.76
CA LEU A 109 -13.13 -3.71 -1.24
C LEU A 109 -13.18 -4.29 0.16
N ILE A 110 -13.87 -3.63 1.09
CA ILE A 110 -13.87 -3.97 2.52
C ILE A 110 -15.19 -4.56 3.03
N GLY A 111 -16.29 -4.50 2.24
CA GLY A 111 -17.63 -4.96 2.66
C GLY A 111 -18.38 -3.92 3.48
N GLU A 112 -19.72 -4.04 3.50
CA GLU A 112 -20.61 -3.08 4.18
C GLU A 112 -20.66 -3.27 5.71
N ASN A 113 -20.37 -4.47 6.22
CA ASN A 113 -20.72 -4.88 7.59
C ASN A 113 -19.54 -4.85 8.59
N ILE A 114 -18.38 -4.32 8.23
CA ILE A 114 -17.21 -4.34 9.14
C ILE A 114 -17.38 -3.43 10.34
N SER A 115 -18.15 -2.37 10.21
CA SER A 115 -18.33 -1.35 11.26
C SER A 115 -19.18 -1.79 12.45
N SER A 116 -19.86 -2.95 12.39
CA SER A 116 -20.87 -3.34 13.39
C SER A 116 -20.40 -4.37 14.44
N THR A 117 -19.19 -4.92 14.30
CA THR A 117 -18.77 -6.08 15.12
C THR A 117 -17.62 -5.83 16.09
N HIS A 118 -16.98 -4.65 16.08
CA HIS A 118 -15.85 -4.36 16.96
C HIS A 118 -16.25 -3.49 18.15
N PRO A 119 -15.65 -3.77 19.35
CA PRO A 119 -15.91 -2.95 20.54
C PRO A 119 -15.54 -1.50 20.26
N SER A 120 -16.28 -0.60 20.87
CA SER A 120 -16.18 0.86 20.68
C SER A 120 -14.85 1.47 21.18
N SER A 121 -14.07 0.73 21.94
CA SER A 121 -12.74 1.18 22.39
C SER A 121 -11.88 -0.03 22.76
N MET A 122 -10.59 0.05 22.43
CA MET A 122 -9.59 -0.93 22.82
C MET A 122 -9.22 -0.76 24.29
N SER A 123 -9.24 -1.82 25.08
CA SER A 123 -8.74 -1.81 26.46
C SER A 123 -7.22 -1.55 26.52
N GLU A 124 -6.70 -1.10 27.64
CA GLU A 124 -5.25 -0.92 27.85
C GLU A 124 -4.47 -2.21 27.57
N ARG A 125 -5.02 -3.37 27.96
CA ARG A 125 -4.41 -4.66 27.73
C ARG A 125 -4.37 -5.03 26.24
N GLU A 126 -5.43 -4.77 25.50
CA GLU A 126 -5.48 -4.99 24.04
C GLU A 126 -4.50 -4.07 23.32
N LEU A 127 -4.39 -2.81 23.75
CA LEU A 127 -3.42 -1.87 23.22
C LEU A 127 -1.98 -2.32 23.49
N GLU A 128 -1.69 -2.86 24.67
CA GLU A 128 -0.39 -3.41 25.01
C GLU A 128 -0.05 -4.60 24.10
N TYR A 129 -0.97 -5.55 23.94
CA TYR A 129 -0.78 -6.69 23.01
C TYR A 129 -0.56 -6.22 21.57
N LEU A 130 -1.37 -5.29 21.08
CA LEU A 130 -1.19 -4.72 19.76
C LEU A 130 0.19 -4.05 19.63
N THR A 131 0.62 -3.32 20.65
CA THR A 131 1.93 -2.65 20.67
C THR A 131 3.07 -3.65 20.53
N ILE A 132 3.04 -4.75 21.28
CA ILE A 132 4.05 -5.81 21.21
C ILE A 132 4.03 -6.50 19.84
N GLU A 133 2.86 -6.97 19.43
CA GLU A 133 2.71 -7.73 18.18
C GLU A 133 3.02 -6.91 16.93
N LEU A 134 2.52 -5.68 16.86
CA LEU A 134 2.77 -4.79 15.72
C LEU A 134 4.23 -4.36 15.65
N SER A 135 4.86 -4.03 16.80
CA SER A 135 6.29 -3.69 16.85
C SER A 135 7.16 -4.85 16.40
N TRP A 136 6.86 -6.06 16.86
CA TRP A 136 7.54 -7.28 16.42
C TRP A 136 7.34 -7.53 14.92
N LYS A 137 6.08 -7.69 14.50
CA LYS A 137 5.79 -8.15 13.15
C LYS A 137 6.17 -7.13 12.08
N SER A 138 5.88 -5.85 12.32
CA SER A 138 6.24 -4.80 11.39
C SER A 138 7.76 -4.67 11.21
N SER A 139 8.54 -4.91 12.27
CA SER A 139 10.01 -4.95 12.21
C SER A 139 10.51 -6.21 11.53
N ALA A 140 9.95 -7.38 11.84
CA ALA A 140 10.31 -8.65 11.21
C ALA A 140 10.10 -8.64 9.68
N LEU A 141 9.06 -7.94 9.20
CA LEU A 141 8.81 -7.71 7.76
C LEU A 141 9.90 -6.90 7.05
N GLU A 142 10.72 -6.18 7.81
CA GLU A 142 11.88 -5.41 7.30
C GLU A 142 13.21 -6.10 7.65
N GLY A 143 13.18 -7.37 8.04
CA GLY A 143 14.36 -8.19 8.29
C GLY A 143 14.87 -8.19 9.73
N ASN A 144 14.15 -7.60 10.68
CA ASN A 144 14.48 -7.67 12.10
C ASN A 144 14.33 -9.10 12.61
N THR A 145 15.25 -9.57 13.43
CA THR A 145 15.34 -10.96 13.89
C THR A 145 14.88 -11.16 15.34
N TYR A 146 14.35 -10.12 16.01
CA TYR A 146 13.71 -10.27 17.31
C TYR A 146 12.56 -11.27 17.26
N THR A 147 12.46 -12.12 18.25
CA THR A 147 11.26 -12.95 18.44
C THR A 147 10.13 -12.16 19.10
N LEU A 148 8.92 -12.69 19.09
CA LEU A 148 7.80 -12.07 19.80
C LEU A 148 8.09 -11.97 21.30
N LEU A 149 8.70 -13.01 21.91
CA LEU A 149 9.07 -13.01 23.32
C LEU A 149 10.16 -11.96 23.61
N ASP A 150 11.22 -11.88 22.80
CA ASP A 150 12.27 -10.86 22.96
C ASP A 150 11.69 -9.45 22.85
N THR A 151 10.73 -9.25 21.96
CA THR A 151 10.04 -7.96 21.78
C THR A 151 9.18 -7.63 23.00
N GLN A 152 8.49 -8.59 23.58
CA GLN A 152 7.71 -8.42 24.79
C GLN A 152 8.61 -8.00 25.95
N LEU A 153 9.70 -8.74 26.21
CA LEU A 153 10.67 -8.41 27.28
C LEU A 153 11.29 -7.02 27.08
N LEU A 154 11.61 -6.66 25.84
CA LEU A 154 12.14 -5.32 25.54
C LEU A 154 11.11 -4.22 25.83
N ILE A 155 9.85 -4.41 25.44
CA ILE A 155 8.81 -3.39 25.59
C ILE A 155 8.35 -3.25 27.03
N GLN A 156 8.15 -4.36 27.75
CA GLN A 156 7.62 -4.37 29.12
C GLN A 156 8.71 -4.15 30.16
N GLU A 157 9.86 -4.76 30.02
CA GLU A 157 10.90 -4.81 31.07
C GLU A 157 12.18 -4.06 30.68
N GLY A 158 12.30 -3.59 29.44
CA GLY A 158 13.52 -2.93 28.94
C GLY A 158 14.69 -3.89 28.68
N ILE A 159 14.45 -5.21 28.70
CA ILE A 159 15.49 -6.22 28.53
C ILE A 159 15.80 -6.39 27.05
N LYS A 160 17.01 -6.06 26.65
CA LYS A 160 17.49 -6.28 25.27
C LYS A 160 17.82 -7.75 25.05
N ALA A 161 17.44 -8.26 23.89
CA ALA A 161 17.77 -9.63 23.49
C ALA A 161 19.27 -9.78 23.20
N ASN A 162 19.85 -10.87 23.67
CA ASN A 162 21.23 -11.21 23.36
C ASN A 162 21.41 -11.48 21.85
N ASN A 163 22.58 -11.12 21.32
CA ASN A 163 22.92 -11.35 19.92
C ASN A 163 22.02 -10.61 18.90
N ARG A 164 21.40 -9.49 19.30
CA ARG A 164 20.69 -8.57 18.42
C ARG A 164 21.43 -7.25 18.31
N THR A 165 21.31 -6.60 17.18
CA THR A 165 21.97 -5.31 16.93
C THR A 165 21.20 -4.17 17.61
N GLU A 166 21.89 -3.07 17.90
CA GLU A 166 21.25 -1.83 18.37
C GLU A 166 20.24 -1.30 17.34
N PHE A 167 20.50 -1.48 16.05
CA PHE A 167 19.58 -1.12 14.96
C PHE A 167 18.24 -1.89 15.07
N GLU A 168 18.31 -3.20 15.31
CA GLU A 168 17.11 -4.03 15.47
C GLU A 168 16.33 -3.66 16.72
N THR A 169 17.03 -3.44 17.85
CA THR A 169 16.43 -2.97 19.10
C THR A 169 15.75 -1.62 18.92
N GLN A 170 16.44 -0.67 18.29
CA GLN A 170 15.89 0.67 18.05
C GLN A 170 14.66 0.63 17.13
N MET A 171 14.63 -0.25 16.14
CA MET A 171 13.48 -0.42 15.26
C MET A 171 12.22 -0.84 16.04
N ILE A 172 12.34 -1.78 17.00
CA ILE A 172 11.22 -2.19 17.88
C ILE A 172 10.75 -1.00 18.73
N LEU A 173 11.70 -0.30 19.38
CA LEU A 173 11.39 0.84 20.24
C LEU A 173 10.72 1.98 19.47
N ASN A 174 11.12 2.22 18.24
CA ASN A 174 10.51 3.23 17.39
C ASN A 174 9.05 2.89 17.07
N HIS A 175 8.71 1.63 16.83
CA HIS A 175 7.31 1.22 16.65
C HIS A 175 6.50 1.44 17.93
N LYS A 176 7.03 1.05 19.12
CA LYS A 176 6.41 1.33 20.41
C LYS A 176 6.14 2.83 20.58
N ASN A 177 7.14 3.67 20.32
CA ASN A 177 7.04 5.12 20.46
C ASN A 177 6.02 5.72 19.45
N ALA A 178 5.95 5.19 18.24
CA ALA A 178 4.96 5.61 17.24
C ALA A 178 3.53 5.28 17.70
N ILE A 179 3.30 4.13 18.32
CA ILE A 179 1.99 3.75 18.86
C ILE A 179 1.63 4.66 20.05
N ALA A 180 2.58 4.93 20.96
CA ALA A 180 2.36 5.87 22.08
C ALA A 180 1.98 7.26 21.54
N PHE A 181 2.73 7.78 20.55
CA PHE A 181 2.42 9.06 19.91
C PHE A 181 1.00 9.08 19.30
N ILE A 182 0.59 7.99 18.65
CA ILE A 182 -0.76 7.87 18.06
C ILE A 182 -1.84 7.96 19.16
N VAL A 183 -1.65 7.25 20.26
CA VAL A 183 -2.62 7.20 21.37
C VAL A 183 -2.73 8.56 22.05
N GLU A 184 -1.63 9.26 22.25
CA GLU A 184 -1.57 10.59 22.84
C GLU A 184 -2.14 11.68 21.92
N ASN A 185 -2.11 11.46 20.59
CA ASN A 185 -2.45 12.47 19.58
C ASN A 185 -3.55 11.99 18.62
N LYS A 186 -4.57 11.27 19.12
CA LYS A 186 -5.66 10.69 18.30
C LYS A 186 -6.30 11.70 17.36
N GLU A 187 -6.47 12.95 17.76
CA GLU A 187 -7.12 13.98 16.96
C GLU A 187 -6.39 14.30 15.65
N LEU A 188 -5.06 14.10 15.58
CA LEU A 188 -4.28 14.29 14.36
C LEU A 188 -4.64 13.27 13.27
N PHE A 189 -5.20 12.11 13.65
CA PHE A 189 -5.52 11.00 12.74
C PHE A 189 -7.02 10.80 12.56
N ARG A 190 -7.83 11.19 13.55
CA ARG A 190 -9.30 11.15 13.46
C ARG A 190 -9.82 12.13 12.43
N ASN A 191 -9.33 13.37 12.50
CA ASN A 191 -9.70 14.46 11.61
C ASN A 191 -8.93 14.39 10.27
N LYS A 192 -8.77 15.54 9.62
CA LYS A 192 -8.00 15.67 8.38
C LYS A 192 -6.50 15.48 8.66
N ILE A 193 -5.96 14.36 8.23
CA ILE A 193 -4.53 14.06 8.31
C ILE A 193 -3.77 15.01 7.42
N LYS A 194 -2.77 15.72 7.99
CA LYS A 194 -1.90 16.64 7.29
C LYS A 194 -0.58 15.95 6.92
N PHE A 195 0.11 16.51 5.94
CA PHE A 195 1.43 15.99 5.54
C PHE A 195 2.43 16.02 6.71
N SER A 196 2.43 17.08 7.52
CA SER A 196 3.28 17.18 8.72
C SER A 196 3.05 16.05 9.73
N THR A 197 1.83 15.53 9.83
CA THR A 197 1.52 14.37 10.68
C THR A 197 2.19 13.10 10.15
N VAL A 198 2.25 12.93 8.83
CA VAL A 198 2.94 11.79 8.19
C VAL A 198 4.46 11.92 8.36
N GLU A 199 5.01 13.12 8.18
CA GLU A 199 6.43 13.41 8.42
C GLU A 199 6.82 13.11 9.87
N GLU A 200 6.01 13.53 10.84
CA GLU A 200 6.28 13.28 12.26
C GLU A 200 6.23 11.78 12.57
N LEU A 201 5.24 11.07 12.06
CA LEU A 201 5.15 9.61 12.23
C LEU A 201 6.37 8.91 11.62
N HIS A 202 6.79 9.33 10.42
CA HIS A 202 8.00 8.82 9.77
C HIS A 202 9.26 9.14 10.59
N ARG A 203 9.38 10.35 11.12
CA ARG A 203 10.49 10.77 11.98
C ARG A 203 10.64 9.87 13.21
N ILE A 204 9.54 9.53 13.87
CA ILE A 204 9.54 8.61 15.01
C ILE A 204 9.99 7.20 14.58
N ILE A 205 9.45 6.68 13.48
CA ILE A 205 9.79 5.34 12.95
C ILE A 205 11.25 5.27 12.52
N GLY A 206 11.82 6.33 11.97
CA GLY A 206 13.21 6.42 11.48
C GLY A 206 14.23 6.84 12.54
N ASN A 207 13.79 7.18 13.76
CA ASN A 207 14.64 7.75 14.79
C ASN A 207 15.83 6.83 15.12
N ASN A 208 17.06 7.40 15.08
CA ASN A 208 18.32 6.69 15.34
C ASN A 208 18.58 5.45 14.43
N LEU A 209 17.91 5.37 13.26
CA LEU A 209 18.15 4.31 12.27
C LEU A 209 18.95 4.81 11.05
N GLY A 210 19.50 6.01 11.09
CA GLY A 210 20.23 6.60 9.96
C GLY A 210 19.33 6.95 8.76
N ILE A 211 18.01 7.03 8.97
CA ILE A 211 17.01 7.32 7.93
C ILE A 211 16.76 8.83 7.89
N SER A 212 16.81 9.40 6.69
CA SER A 212 16.47 10.81 6.49
C SER A 212 14.99 11.07 6.77
N ASN A 213 14.71 12.12 7.55
CA ASN A 213 13.33 12.53 7.87
C ASN A 213 12.67 13.40 6.78
N SER A 214 13.43 13.80 5.76
CA SER A 214 12.93 14.65 4.68
C SER A 214 12.44 13.84 3.49
N ILE A 215 11.60 14.46 2.65
CA ILE A 215 11.28 13.91 1.33
C ILE A 215 12.58 13.61 0.59
N ARG A 216 12.66 12.43 0.01
CA ARG A 216 13.85 11.98 -0.72
C ARG A 216 14.16 12.89 -1.91
N LYS A 217 15.45 13.08 -2.14
CA LYS A 217 15.96 13.82 -3.30
C LYS A 217 16.45 12.91 -4.41
N LYS A 218 16.61 11.61 -4.14
CA LYS A 218 17.13 10.62 -5.07
C LYS A 218 16.06 9.58 -5.42
N LEU A 219 16.23 8.94 -6.58
CA LEU A 219 15.44 7.77 -6.93
C LEU A 219 15.73 6.64 -5.95
N VAL A 220 14.66 5.94 -5.55
CA VAL A 220 14.74 4.72 -4.75
C VAL A 220 14.27 3.53 -5.58
N LYS A 221 14.87 2.38 -5.35
CA LYS A 221 14.44 1.10 -5.92
C LYS A 221 13.76 0.27 -4.84
N ILE A 222 12.70 -0.41 -5.21
CA ILE A 222 12.01 -1.34 -4.34
C ILE A 222 12.52 -2.75 -4.66
N THR A 223 13.03 -3.45 -3.65
CA THR A 223 13.50 -4.82 -3.80
C THR A 223 12.41 -5.71 -4.38
N ALA A 224 12.78 -6.55 -5.35
CA ALA A 224 11.89 -7.49 -6.05
C ALA A 224 10.73 -6.84 -6.82
N SER A 225 10.76 -5.52 -7.07
CA SER A 225 9.78 -4.80 -7.86
C SER A 225 10.39 -4.14 -9.08
N ASN A 226 9.63 -4.14 -10.18
CA ASN A 226 9.93 -3.38 -11.39
C ASN A 226 9.18 -2.03 -11.43
N TYR A 227 8.70 -1.57 -10.29
CA TYR A 227 8.03 -0.28 -10.15
C TYR A 227 9.02 0.87 -10.01
N GLU A 228 8.86 1.89 -10.85
CA GLU A 228 9.57 3.16 -10.80
C GLU A 228 8.68 4.24 -10.19
N PRO A 229 8.97 4.70 -8.96
CA PRO A 229 8.21 5.79 -8.32
C PRO A 229 8.54 7.14 -8.96
N ILE A 230 7.81 8.19 -8.55
CA ILE A 230 8.04 9.57 -9.01
C ILE A 230 9.51 9.95 -8.81
N SER A 231 10.14 10.46 -9.87
CA SER A 231 11.56 10.87 -9.83
C SER A 231 11.77 12.30 -9.34
N ASN A 232 10.82 13.20 -9.61
CA ASN A 232 10.93 14.62 -9.29
C ASN A 232 10.47 14.90 -7.83
N PRO A 233 11.37 15.40 -6.93
CA PRO A 233 11.01 15.68 -5.54
C PRO A 233 9.90 16.74 -5.36
N HIS A 234 9.79 17.71 -6.27
CA HIS A 234 8.71 18.71 -6.21
C HIS A 234 7.35 18.09 -6.49
N GLN A 235 7.27 17.18 -7.47
CA GLN A 235 6.04 16.41 -7.73
C GLN A 235 5.70 15.45 -6.59
N LEU A 236 6.69 14.91 -5.87
CA LEU A 236 6.45 14.07 -4.71
C LEU A 236 5.65 14.77 -3.62
N ARG A 237 5.98 16.04 -3.32
CA ARG A 237 5.26 16.83 -2.32
C ARG A 237 3.82 17.09 -2.75
N GLU A 238 3.63 17.51 -4.01
CA GLU A 238 2.30 17.72 -4.57
C GLU A 238 1.45 16.44 -4.52
N LYS A 239 2.00 15.32 -4.97
CA LYS A 239 1.27 14.03 -4.96
C LYS A 239 1.07 13.46 -3.56
N ALA A 240 1.88 13.85 -2.58
CA ALA A 240 1.62 13.52 -1.19
C ALA A 240 0.35 14.21 -0.66
N GLU A 241 0.14 15.47 -1.00
CA GLU A 241 -1.10 16.19 -0.64
C GLU A 241 -2.33 15.57 -1.35
N ASP A 242 -2.21 15.23 -2.64
CA ASP A 242 -3.25 14.51 -3.41
C ASP A 242 -3.62 13.17 -2.75
N VAL A 243 -2.62 12.39 -2.37
CA VAL A 243 -2.82 11.09 -1.69
C VAL A 243 -3.47 11.28 -0.32
N LEU A 244 -3.07 12.30 0.43
CA LEU A 244 -3.70 12.60 1.71
C LEU A 244 -5.16 13.05 1.55
N GLU A 245 -5.47 13.78 0.48
CA GLU A 245 -6.86 14.10 0.15
C GLU A 245 -7.67 12.81 -0.07
N ILE A 246 -7.15 11.86 -0.85
CA ILE A 246 -7.80 10.56 -1.07
C ILE A 246 -7.98 9.80 0.26
N ILE A 247 -6.97 9.75 1.12
CA ILE A 247 -7.03 9.07 2.43
C ILE A 247 -8.07 9.74 3.35
N ASN A 248 -8.20 11.05 3.30
CA ASN A 248 -9.12 11.79 4.16
C ASN A 248 -10.59 11.78 3.68
N LYS A 249 -10.83 11.42 2.43
CA LYS A 249 -12.14 11.52 1.78
C LYS A 249 -13.17 10.47 2.25
N PRO A 250 -12.83 9.17 2.46
CA PRO A 250 -13.80 8.19 2.93
C PRO A 250 -14.27 8.47 4.36
N ARG A 251 -15.57 8.20 4.61
CA ARG A 251 -16.13 8.25 5.98
C ARG A 251 -15.68 7.06 6.84
N SER A 252 -15.50 5.89 6.21
CA SER A 252 -15.08 4.67 6.91
C SER A 252 -13.60 4.73 7.31
N PRO A 253 -13.26 4.57 8.61
CA PRO A 253 -11.86 4.45 9.05
C PRO A 253 -11.12 3.28 8.39
N TYR A 254 -11.82 2.19 8.10
CA TYR A 254 -11.25 1.03 7.42
C TYR A 254 -10.85 1.34 5.98
N ALA A 255 -11.67 2.12 5.26
CA ALA A 255 -11.35 2.57 3.92
C ALA A 255 -10.16 3.54 3.92
N ARG A 256 -10.13 4.49 4.86
CA ARG A 256 -9.00 5.40 5.08
C ARG A 256 -7.71 4.61 5.39
N SER A 257 -7.81 3.61 6.27
CA SER A 257 -6.71 2.72 6.65
C SER A 257 -6.18 1.93 5.44
N LEU A 258 -7.07 1.36 4.61
CA LEU A 258 -6.70 0.65 3.39
C LEU A 258 -5.95 1.55 2.40
N PHE A 259 -6.44 2.78 2.17
CA PHE A 259 -5.75 3.73 1.30
C PHE A 259 -4.40 4.17 1.88
N ALA A 260 -4.29 4.38 3.20
CA ALA A 260 -3.01 4.69 3.84
C ALA A 260 -2.00 3.55 3.66
N LEU A 261 -2.44 2.30 3.88
CA LEU A 261 -1.63 1.09 3.73
C LEU A 261 -1.10 0.93 2.30
N ALA A 262 -1.87 1.30 1.29
CA ALA A 262 -1.51 1.16 -0.12
C ALA A 262 -0.75 2.38 -0.68
N LEU A 263 -1.29 3.59 -0.49
CA LEU A 263 -0.85 4.78 -1.22
C LEU A 263 0.41 5.42 -0.63
N ILE A 264 0.61 5.38 0.69
CA ILE A 264 1.84 5.92 1.31
C ILE A 264 3.08 5.16 0.83
N PRO A 265 3.12 3.81 0.88
CA PRO A 265 4.24 3.09 0.30
C PRO A 265 4.37 3.23 -1.23
N TYR A 266 3.27 3.44 -1.95
CA TYR A 266 3.29 3.63 -3.41
C TYR A 266 4.02 4.91 -3.83
N LEU A 267 3.86 5.99 -3.07
CA LEU A 267 4.55 7.25 -3.32
C LEU A 267 6.07 7.14 -3.16
N GLN A 268 6.55 6.27 -2.27
CA GLN A 268 7.97 6.24 -1.91
C GLN A 268 8.49 7.64 -1.55
N LEU A 269 7.83 8.27 -0.56
CA LEU A 269 8.12 9.66 -0.15
C LEU A 269 9.53 9.82 0.42
N PHE A 270 10.00 8.84 1.16
CA PHE A 270 11.23 8.87 1.92
C PHE A 270 12.27 7.91 1.33
N GLU A 271 13.53 8.06 1.72
CA GLU A 271 14.60 7.16 1.26
C GLU A 271 14.41 5.72 1.75
N ASP A 272 13.88 5.55 2.97
CA ASP A 272 13.48 4.26 3.55
C ASP A 272 12.27 4.45 4.48
N GLY A 273 11.74 3.38 5.05
CA GLY A 273 10.64 3.40 6.03
C GLY A 273 9.25 3.62 5.45
N ASN A 274 9.07 3.73 4.13
CA ASN A 274 7.77 4.02 3.51
C ASN A 274 6.68 2.99 3.87
N LYS A 275 7.00 1.70 3.86
CA LYS A 275 6.05 0.64 4.23
C LYS A 275 5.72 0.68 5.73
N ARG A 276 6.73 0.92 6.58
CA ARG A 276 6.54 1.07 8.03
C ARG A 276 5.63 2.25 8.34
N THR A 277 5.87 3.41 7.70
CA THR A 277 5.03 4.60 7.82
C THR A 277 3.59 4.33 7.36
N GLY A 278 3.40 3.66 6.22
CA GLY A 278 2.07 3.32 5.72
C GLY A 278 1.30 2.38 6.66
N ARG A 279 1.96 1.34 7.21
CA ARG A 279 1.37 0.42 8.20
C ARG A 279 1.01 1.14 9.50
N MET A 280 1.89 2.02 9.95
CA MET A 280 1.65 2.77 11.18
C MET A 280 0.54 3.81 11.02
N LEU A 281 0.49 4.53 9.88
CA LEU A 281 -0.60 5.46 9.58
C LEU A 281 -1.96 4.74 9.45
N ALA A 282 -1.98 3.56 8.82
CA ALA A 282 -3.19 2.74 8.71
C ALA A 282 -3.72 2.35 10.09
N ASN A 283 -2.85 1.94 11.02
CA ASN A 283 -3.21 1.66 12.41
C ASN A 283 -3.62 2.93 13.18
N ALA A 284 -2.93 4.05 12.95
CA ALA A 284 -3.25 5.33 13.58
C ALA A 284 -4.70 5.76 13.28
N ILE A 285 -5.13 5.59 12.04
CA ILE A 285 -6.50 5.89 11.62
C ILE A 285 -7.50 5.02 12.38
N LEU A 286 -7.26 3.71 12.51
CA LEU A 286 -8.18 2.81 13.21
C LEU A 286 -8.21 3.12 14.71
N ILE A 287 -7.07 3.15 15.38
CA ILE A 287 -6.95 3.41 16.83
C ILE A 287 -7.60 4.75 17.19
N SER A 288 -7.38 5.78 16.38
CA SER A 288 -7.91 7.12 16.63
C SER A 288 -9.42 7.23 16.44
N ASN A 289 -10.02 6.32 15.68
CA ASN A 289 -11.47 6.23 15.50
C ASN A 289 -12.09 5.11 16.36
N GLU A 290 -11.42 4.75 17.45
CA GLU A 290 -11.89 3.77 18.44
C GLU A 290 -12.15 2.38 17.85
N ASN A 291 -11.38 2.02 16.81
CA ASN A 291 -11.39 0.68 16.24
C ASN A 291 -10.15 -0.09 16.69
N THR A 292 -10.23 -1.39 16.65
CA THR A 292 -9.08 -2.26 16.90
C THR A 292 -8.06 -2.09 15.75
N GLY A 293 -6.81 -1.83 16.09
CA GLY A 293 -5.70 -1.88 15.15
C GLY A 293 -5.42 -3.32 14.69
N PHE A 294 -4.51 -3.47 13.74
CA PHE A 294 -4.09 -4.78 13.22
C PHE A 294 -2.57 -4.98 13.36
N SER A 295 -2.17 -6.16 13.81
CA SER A 295 -0.76 -6.46 14.08
C SER A 295 0.01 -7.09 12.92
N LEU A 296 -0.67 -7.54 11.89
CA LEU A 296 -0.14 -8.37 10.79
C LEU A 296 0.42 -9.72 11.24
N ARG A 297 0.11 -10.17 12.47
CA ARG A 297 0.64 -11.41 13.05
C ARG A 297 0.30 -12.64 12.22
N LYS A 298 -0.92 -12.72 11.71
CA LYS A 298 -1.40 -13.83 10.87
C LYS A 298 -0.95 -13.73 9.42
N THR A 299 -0.43 -12.58 9.02
CA THR A 299 -0.06 -12.33 7.64
C THR A 299 1.32 -12.92 7.34
N ASP A 300 1.37 -13.76 6.33
CA ASP A 300 2.61 -14.26 5.75
C ASP A 300 3.38 -13.13 5.05
N ALA A 301 4.69 -13.04 5.29
CA ALA A 301 5.54 -11.97 4.75
C ALA A 301 5.55 -11.93 3.21
N ARG A 302 5.57 -13.12 2.56
CA ARG A 302 5.54 -13.23 1.10
C ARG A 302 4.20 -12.77 0.55
N LYS A 303 3.08 -13.15 1.18
CA LYS A 303 1.74 -12.69 0.77
C LYS A 303 1.62 -11.17 0.85
N LEU A 304 2.15 -10.55 1.93
CA LEU A 304 2.13 -9.10 2.04
C LEU A 304 3.01 -8.44 0.98
N ALA A 305 4.20 -8.98 0.71
CA ALA A 305 5.08 -8.47 -0.35
C ALA A 305 4.39 -8.54 -1.73
N LEU A 306 3.77 -9.67 -2.07
CA LEU A 306 3.01 -9.82 -3.31
C LEU A 306 1.79 -8.89 -3.39
N ALA A 307 1.13 -8.61 -2.27
CA ALA A 307 0.03 -7.66 -2.21
C ALA A 307 0.50 -6.22 -2.51
N TYR A 308 1.66 -5.81 -2.00
CA TYR A 308 2.27 -4.53 -2.37
C TYR A 308 2.68 -4.50 -3.85
N LEU A 309 3.31 -5.56 -4.37
CA LEU A 309 3.67 -5.66 -5.80
C LEU A 309 2.44 -5.56 -6.70
N SER A 310 1.34 -6.21 -6.33
CA SER A 310 0.06 -6.12 -7.04
C SER A 310 -0.43 -4.67 -7.16
N PHE A 311 -0.25 -3.88 -6.11
CA PHE A 311 -0.62 -2.45 -6.17
C PHE A 311 0.42 -1.62 -6.92
N TYR A 312 1.69 -1.81 -6.67
CA TYR A 312 2.76 -1.02 -7.29
C TYR A 312 2.77 -1.19 -8.82
N GLU A 313 2.63 -2.42 -9.30
CA GLU A 313 2.82 -2.73 -10.72
C GLU A 313 1.52 -2.80 -11.51
N PHE A 314 0.39 -3.09 -10.86
CA PHE A 314 -0.91 -3.25 -11.52
C PHE A 314 -2.00 -2.31 -11.00
N ASN A 315 -1.71 -1.51 -9.99
CA ASN A 315 -2.67 -0.64 -9.31
C ASN A 315 -3.90 -1.39 -8.73
N SER A 316 -3.75 -2.68 -8.42
CA SER A 316 -4.77 -3.46 -7.75
C SER A 316 -4.56 -3.46 -6.24
N ILE A 317 -5.53 -2.94 -5.50
CA ILE A 317 -5.52 -2.90 -4.02
C ILE A 317 -6.16 -4.15 -3.39
N LYS A 318 -6.74 -5.05 -4.20
CA LYS A 318 -7.57 -6.17 -3.72
C LYS A 318 -6.84 -7.12 -2.78
N ALA A 319 -5.56 -7.38 -3.03
CA ALA A 319 -4.76 -8.25 -2.16
C ALA A 319 -4.50 -7.61 -0.79
N LEU A 320 -4.17 -6.30 -0.74
CA LEU A 320 -4.02 -5.55 0.52
C LEU A 320 -5.34 -5.47 1.28
N SER A 321 -6.46 -5.27 0.58
CA SER A 321 -7.79 -5.30 1.18
C SER A 321 -8.08 -6.63 1.87
N LYS A 322 -7.81 -7.77 1.21
CA LYS A 322 -7.99 -9.10 1.80
C LYS A 322 -7.14 -9.30 3.06
N ILE A 323 -5.89 -8.83 3.05
CA ILE A 323 -5.01 -8.90 4.22
C ILE A 323 -5.59 -8.09 5.36
N LEU A 324 -5.95 -6.82 5.11
CA LEU A 324 -6.56 -5.95 6.13
C LEU A 324 -7.81 -6.58 6.74
N LEU A 325 -8.70 -7.13 5.92
CA LEU A 325 -9.91 -7.81 6.37
C LEU A 325 -9.64 -9.04 7.23
N THR A 326 -8.65 -9.85 6.85
CA THR A 326 -8.26 -11.04 7.62
C THR A 326 -7.71 -10.65 9.00
N GLU A 327 -6.92 -9.60 9.07
CA GLU A 327 -6.33 -9.12 10.33
C GLU A 327 -7.36 -8.46 11.25
N ILE A 328 -8.31 -7.71 10.71
CA ILE A 328 -9.35 -7.02 11.49
C ILE A 328 -10.38 -8.01 12.06
N ASN A 329 -10.72 -9.06 11.31
CA ASN A 329 -11.70 -10.08 11.73
C ASN A 329 -11.08 -11.18 12.60
N SER A 330 -9.89 -11.01 13.09
CA SER A 330 -9.13 -12.03 13.82
C SER A 330 -8.94 -11.71 15.27
#